data_2508ee2835f72db2b564b1c700e461ef
#
_entry.id   2508ee2835f72db2b564b1c700e461ef
#
_cell.length_a   1.000
_cell.length_b   1.000
_cell.length_c   1.000
_cell.angle_alpha   90.00
_cell.angle_beta   90.00
_cell.angle_gamma   90.00
#
_symmetry.space_group_name_H-M   'P 1'
#
loop_
_entity.id
_entity.type
_entity.pdbx_description
1 polymer ?
#
loop_
_entity_poly.entity_id
_entity_poly.type
_entity_poly.pdbx_seq_one_letter_code
_entity_poly.pdbx_strand_id
1 'polypeptide(L)'
;MRRVLLALSCAAPGFLLLGCASTPEGEPVHGKEAMVSFLASKDGRKLVIVGEKHHYVFDGDPSVASILRWDGRTRITPALVGEFKVERNQNFEGQYVLLAFDADLSADDQAFLTQTGFAKTEVKYGDRTGPALRYIGTARGKRYEAGVLKEGEGVDFSRTRYLNYVEQETASGPADKAAPTPVGRAADGSLVLGGAPLAVVQGGTDYSCRARLMDVCFFK
;
A
#
# COMPACT_ATOMS: atom_id res chain seq x y z
N MET A 1 -5.00 -9.14 90.99
CA MET A 1 -4.26 -9.57 89.79
C MET A 1 -5.23 -9.56 88.62
N ARG A 2 -5.25 -8.46 87.80
CA ARG A 2 -6.13 -8.30 86.61
C ARG A 2 -5.25 -8.40 85.38
N ARG A 3 -5.49 -9.43 84.53
CA ARG A 3 -4.86 -9.61 83.28
C ARG A 3 -5.70 -8.86 82.23
N VAL A 4 -5.07 -7.87 81.55
CA VAL A 4 -5.62 -7.15 80.40
C VAL A 4 -5.17 -7.87 79.15
N LEU A 5 -6.13 -8.38 78.41
CA LEU A 5 -5.89 -8.95 77.04
C LEU A 5 -6.01 -7.82 76.02
N LEU A 6 -4.89 -7.50 75.40
CA LEU A 6 -4.86 -6.62 74.24
C LEU A 6 -5.17 -7.44 72.96
N ALA A 7 -6.29 -7.14 72.31
CA ALA A 7 -6.64 -7.67 71.00
C ALA A 7 -5.97 -6.83 69.91
N LEU A 8 -5.05 -7.43 69.19
CA LEU A 8 -4.40 -6.83 68.05
C LEU A 8 -5.28 -7.06 66.78
N SER A 9 -5.89 -5.97 66.28
CA SER A 9 -6.68 -5.96 65.06
C SER A 9 -5.74 -5.78 63.88
N CYS A 10 -5.52 -6.83 63.07
CA CYS A 10 -4.83 -6.78 61.77
C CYS A 10 -5.77 -6.25 60.70
N ALA A 11 -5.62 -4.99 60.33
CA ALA A 11 -6.21 -4.41 59.13
C ALA A 11 -5.35 -4.79 57.93
N ALA A 12 -5.85 -5.68 57.06
CA ALA A 12 -5.22 -6.01 55.80
C ALA A 12 -5.56 -4.92 54.76
N PRO A 13 -4.56 -4.28 54.13
CA PRO A 13 -4.84 -3.41 52.99
C PRO A 13 -5.15 -4.26 51.76
N GLY A 14 -6.39 -4.18 51.28
CA GLY A 14 -6.82 -4.73 50.00
C GLY A 14 -6.08 -4.05 48.86
N PHE A 15 -5.12 -4.75 48.28
CA PHE A 15 -4.52 -4.38 47.00
C PHE A 15 -5.57 -4.58 45.91
N LEU A 16 -6.19 -3.48 45.47
CA LEU A 16 -6.94 -3.43 44.19
C LEU A 16 -5.92 -3.55 43.04
N LEU A 17 -5.71 -4.78 42.57
CA LEU A 17 -5.08 -5.04 41.30
C LEU A 17 -6.02 -4.49 40.19
N LEU A 18 -5.82 -3.25 39.79
CA LEU A 18 -6.30 -2.75 38.52
C LEU A 18 -5.55 -3.52 37.42
N GLY A 19 -6.06 -4.71 37.08
CA GLY A 19 -5.67 -5.43 35.91
C GLY A 19 -6.03 -4.57 34.71
N CYS A 20 -5.03 -4.05 33.99
CA CYS A 20 -5.22 -3.58 32.63
C CYS A 20 -5.73 -4.79 31.84
N ALA A 21 -7.04 -4.86 31.61
CA ALA A 21 -7.62 -5.80 30.68
C ALA A 21 -7.16 -5.35 29.29
N SER A 22 -6.07 -5.94 28.79
CA SER A 22 -5.74 -5.87 27.38
C SER A 22 -6.93 -6.49 26.63
N THR A 23 -7.61 -5.66 25.86
CA THR A 23 -8.67 -6.10 24.95
C THR A 23 -8.03 -7.15 24.03
N PRO A 24 -8.55 -8.38 23.94
CA PRO A 24 -7.99 -9.35 23.01
C PRO A 24 -8.04 -8.79 21.60
N GLU A 25 -6.89 -8.66 20.95
CA GLU A 25 -6.83 -8.38 19.52
C GLU A 25 -7.50 -9.55 18.81
N GLY A 26 -8.46 -9.26 17.94
CA GLY A 26 -9.05 -10.26 17.08
C GLY A 26 -7.98 -10.86 16.14
N GLU A 27 -8.21 -12.07 15.65
CA GLU A 27 -7.30 -12.65 14.67
C GLU A 27 -7.28 -11.77 13.40
N PRO A 28 -6.09 -11.48 12.84
CA PRO A 28 -5.98 -10.69 11.62
C PRO A 28 -6.62 -11.42 10.43
N VAL A 29 -7.44 -10.73 9.68
CA VAL A 29 -8.08 -11.26 8.46
C VAL A 29 -7.19 -10.96 7.26
N HIS A 30 -6.63 -11.99 6.64
CA HIS A 30 -5.84 -11.86 5.41
C HIS A 30 -6.75 -11.86 4.20
N GLY A 31 -6.55 -10.89 3.32
CA GLY A 31 -7.29 -10.76 2.08
C GLY A 31 -6.39 -10.58 0.87
N LYS A 32 -6.99 -10.79 -0.29
CA LYS A 32 -6.34 -10.62 -1.59
C LYS A 32 -7.31 -9.94 -2.54
N GLU A 33 -6.84 -8.92 -3.23
CA GLU A 33 -7.65 -8.14 -4.16
C GLU A 33 -6.94 -8.01 -5.50
N ALA A 34 -7.66 -8.22 -6.59
CA ALA A 34 -7.13 -7.98 -7.93
C ALA A 34 -6.99 -6.48 -8.15
N MET A 35 -5.85 -6.09 -8.69
CA MET A 35 -5.56 -4.71 -9.07
C MET A 35 -5.90 -4.49 -10.53
N VAL A 36 -6.60 -3.40 -10.79
CA VAL A 36 -6.99 -2.98 -12.14
C VAL A 36 -5.99 -1.97 -12.70
N SER A 37 -5.55 -1.00 -11.89
CA SER A 37 -4.68 0.08 -12.37
C SER A 37 -3.89 0.75 -11.25
N PHE A 38 -2.83 1.46 -11.63
CA PHE A 38 -2.09 2.37 -10.76
C PHE A 38 -2.11 3.75 -11.40
N LEU A 39 -2.70 4.70 -10.70
CA LEU A 39 -2.90 6.06 -11.17
C LEU A 39 -2.15 7.06 -10.31
N ALA A 40 -1.85 8.22 -10.89
CA ALA A 40 -1.27 9.33 -10.16
C ALA A 40 -1.92 10.65 -10.59
N SER A 41 -2.04 11.60 -9.67
CA SER A 41 -2.36 12.97 -10.03
C SER A 41 -1.23 13.59 -10.86
N LYS A 42 -1.56 14.52 -11.76
CA LYS A 42 -0.55 15.15 -12.65
C LYS A 42 0.58 15.84 -11.89
N ASP A 43 0.30 16.31 -10.68
CA ASP A 43 1.29 16.93 -9.81
C ASP A 43 2.08 15.88 -8.98
N GLY A 44 1.73 14.60 -9.07
CA GLY A 44 2.36 13.49 -8.34
C GLY A 44 2.06 13.47 -6.84
N ARG A 45 1.17 14.35 -6.34
CA ARG A 45 0.87 14.44 -4.91
C ARG A 45 -0.04 13.33 -4.41
N LYS A 46 -0.85 12.75 -5.29
CA LYS A 46 -1.75 11.66 -4.96
C LYS A 46 -1.51 10.48 -5.89
N LEU A 47 -1.46 9.32 -5.28
CA LEU A 47 -1.37 8.03 -5.96
C LEU A 47 -2.61 7.22 -5.63
N VAL A 48 -3.05 6.41 -6.59
CA VAL A 48 -4.23 5.57 -6.42
C VAL A 48 -3.92 4.17 -6.95
N ILE A 49 -4.06 3.17 -6.10
CA ILE A 49 -4.15 1.78 -6.53
C ILE A 49 -5.64 1.49 -6.72
N VAL A 50 -6.02 1.14 -7.94
CA VAL A 50 -7.39 0.77 -8.28
C VAL A 50 -7.49 -0.74 -8.18
N GLY A 51 -8.24 -1.23 -7.19
CA GLY A 51 -8.62 -2.64 -7.06
C GLY A 51 -10.05 -2.86 -7.52
N GLU A 52 -10.46 -4.12 -7.65
CA GLU A 52 -11.83 -4.48 -8.05
C GLU A 52 -12.87 -4.08 -7.00
N LYS A 53 -12.52 -4.19 -5.72
CA LYS A 53 -13.44 -3.94 -4.58
C LYS A 53 -13.15 -2.61 -3.90
N HIS A 54 -11.88 -2.19 -3.91
CA HIS A 54 -11.46 -1.00 -3.20
C HIS A 54 -10.48 -0.16 -4.01
N HIS A 55 -10.50 1.14 -3.75
CA HIS A 55 -9.49 2.07 -4.21
C HIS A 55 -8.61 2.50 -3.01
N TYR A 56 -7.31 2.43 -3.17
CA TYR A 56 -6.31 2.82 -2.16
C TYR A 56 -5.70 4.14 -2.56
N VAL A 57 -6.12 5.23 -1.89
CA VAL A 57 -5.66 6.59 -2.18
C VAL A 57 -4.63 7.01 -1.14
N PHE A 58 -3.46 7.44 -1.56
CA PHE A 58 -2.36 7.82 -0.68
C PHE A 58 -1.55 9.00 -1.22
N ASP A 59 -0.74 9.58 -0.35
CA ASP A 59 0.12 10.69 -0.71
C ASP A 59 1.33 10.21 -1.50
N GLY A 60 1.60 10.90 -2.60
CA GLY A 60 2.78 10.66 -3.42
C GLY A 60 4.01 11.34 -2.85
N ASP A 61 5.15 10.70 -3.01
CA ASP A 61 6.45 11.27 -2.74
C ASP A 61 6.85 12.28 -3.85
N PRO A 62 7.54 13.39 -3.54
CA PRO A 62 8.03 14.33 -4.56
C PRO A 62 8.88 13.68 -5.66
N SER A 63 9.63 12.63 -5.36
CA SER A 63 10.40 11.86 -6.34
C SER A 63 9.49 11.23 -7.39
N VAL A 64 8.34 10.69 -6.99
CA VAL A 64 7.35 10.11 -7.90
C VAL A 64 6.81 11.17 -8.86
N ALA A 65 6.58 12.40 -8.41
CA ALA A 65 6.17 13.49 -9.28
C ALA A 65 7.19 13.80 -10.38
N SER A 66 8.48 13.68 -10.07
CA SER A 66 9.56 13.84 -11.04
C SER A 66 9.59 12.70 -12.05
N ILE A 67 9.43 11.47 -11.57
CA ILE A 67 9.35 10.26 -12.42
C ILE A 67 8.18 10.34 -13.40
N LEU A 68 7.00 10.80 -12.94
CA LEU A 68 5.81 10.91 -13.79
C LEU A 68 5.96 11.93 -14.92
N ARG A 69 6.79 12.94 -14.73
CA ARG A 69 7.11 13.95 -15.76
C ARG A 69 8.26 13.54 -16.69
N TRP A 70 9.00 12.51 -16.33
CA TRP A 70 10.09 12.00 -17.12
C TRP A 70 9.59 11.24 -18.36
N ASP A 71 10.21 11.46 -19.52
CA ASP A 71 9.80 10.83 -20.79
C ASP A 71 9.99 9.32 -20.79
N GLY A 72 10.96 8.82 -20.03
CA GLY A 72 11.23 7.39 -19.87
C GLY A 72 10.30 6.66 -18.87
N ARG A 73 9.27 7.31 -18.32
CA ARG A 73 8.37 6.75 -17.29
C ARG A 73 7.71 5.43 -17.69
N THR A 74 7.52 5.18 -18.99
CA THR A 74 6.96 3.92 -19.50
C THR A 74 7.87 2.70 -19.28
N ARG A 75 9.16 2.93 -18.95
CA ARG A 75 10.13 1.89 -18.62
C ARG A 75 10.09 1.51 -17.14
N ILE A 76 9.28 2.23 -16.33
CA ILE A 76 9.09 1.94 -14.92
C ILE A 76 8.01 0.87 -14.76
N THR A 77 8.34 -0.14 -13.97
CA THR A 77 7.40 -1.20 -13.58
C THR A 77 7.04 -1.01 -12.11
N PRO A 78 5.79 -0.63 -11.79
CA PRO A 78 5.34 -0.58 -10.41
C PRO A 78 5.04 -1.99 -9.90
N ALA A 79 5.38 -2.25 -8.63
CA ALA A 79 5.04 -3.46 -7.92
C ALA A 79 4.67 -3.14 -6.47
N LEU A 80 3.91 -4.01 -5.82
CA LEU A 80 3.63 -3.93 -4.39
C LEU A 80 4.50 -4.94 -3.65
N VAL A 81 4.86 -4.61 -2.42
CA VAL A 81 5.74 -5.45 -1.59
C VAL A 81 5.02 -5.83 -0.30
N GLY A 82 4.97 -7.13 -0.03
CA GLY A 82 4.35 -7.65 1.19
C GLY A 82 2.84 -7.46 1.24
N GLU A 83 2.33 -7.28 2.45
CA GLU A 83 0.91 -7.07 2.71
C GLU A 83 0.65 -5.64 3.15
N PHE A 84 -0.46 -5.09 2.71
CA PHE A 84 -0.95 -3.81 3.21
C PHE A 84 -1.70 -4.03 4.51
N LYS A 85 -1.30 -3.31 5.55
CA LYS A 85 -2.02 -3.30 6.82
C LYS A 85 -3.18 -2.32 6.70
N VAL A 86 -4.40 -2.82 6.91
CA VAL A 86 -5.61 -2.01 6.86
C VAL A 86 -6.19 -1.93 8.26
N GLU A 87 -6.33 -0.72 8.76
CA GLU A 87 -6.93 -0.43 10.06
C GLU A 87 -8.46 -0.41 9.96
N ARG A 88 -9.12 -0.52 11.09
CA ARG A 88 -10.58 -0.48 11.20
C ARG A 88 -11.22 0.75 10.55
N ASN A 89 -10.60 1.92 10.68
CA ASN A 89 -11.04 3.20 10.11
C ASN A 89 -10.76 3.32 8.61
N GLN A 90 -10.32 2.23 7.97
CA GLN A 90 -9.93 2.14 6.57
C GLN A 90 -8.64 2.88 6.22
N ASN A 91 -7.88 3.37 7.18
CA ASN A 91 -6.50 3.77 6.89
C ASN A 91 -5.68 2.53 6.55
N PHE A 92 -4.69 2.73 5.69
CA PHE A 92 -3.79 1.63 5.35
C PHE A 92 -2.34 2.10 5.29
N GLU A 93 -1.45 1.14 5.48
CA GLU A 93 -0.01 1.30 5.29
C GLU A 93 0.54 0.08 4.54
N GLY A 94 1.42 0.33 3.58
CA GLY A 94 2.09 -0.70 2.81
C GLY A 94 3.29 -0.13 2.07
N GLN A 95 3.94 -0.95 1.25
CA GLN A 95 5.07 -0.54 0.44
C GLN A 95 4.81 -0.81 -1.03
N TYR A 96 5.30 0.09 -1.87
CA TYR A 96 5.37 -0.11 -3.31
C TYR A 96 6.81 0.04 -3.80
N VAL A 97 7.08 -0.55 -4.93
CA VAL A 97 8.39 -0.50 -5.57
C VAL A 97 8.21 -0.03 -7.00
N LEU A 98 9.10 0.84 -7.43
CA LEU A 98 9.26 1.18 -8.84
C LEU A 98 10.57 0.57 -9.32
N LEU A 99 10.51 -0.21 -10.39
CA LEU A 99 11.64 -0.93 -10.96
C LEU A 99 11.91 -0.44 -12.37
N ALA A 100 13.18 -0.27 -12.73
CA ALA A 100 13.62 -0.03 -14.09
C ALA A 100 14.86 -0.90 -14.37
N PHE A 101 14.78 -1.78 -15.35
CA PHE A 101 15.91 -2.64 -15.70
C PHE A 101 17.00 -1.85 -16.44
N ASP A 102 18.25 -2.03 -16.04
CA ASP A 102 19.39 -1.31 -16.64
C ASP A 102 19.46 -1.50 -18.16
N ALA A 103 19.08 -2.66 -18.66
CA ALA A 103 19.06 -2.97 -20.09
C ALA A 103 18.08 -2.10 -20.91
N ASP A 104 17.09 -1.49 -20.26
CA ASP A 104 16.08 -0.64 -20.89
C ASP A 104 16.43 0.86 -20.78
N LEU A 105 17.54 1.20 -20.11
CA LEU A 105 17.90 2.56 -19.75
C LEU A 105 19.19 3.02 -20.44
N SER A 106 19.19 4.27 -20.90
CA SER A 106 20.42 4.96 -21.25
C SER A 106 21.24 5.36 -20.01
N ALA A 107 22.47 5.76 -20.18
CA ALA A 107 23.29 6.27 -19.08
C ALA A 107 22.67 7.53 -18.43
N ASP A 108 22.06 8.40 -19.22
CA ASP A 108 21.39 9.61 -18.74
C ASP A 108 20.12 9.25 -17.93
N ASP A 109 19.36 8.26 -18.39
CA ASP A 109 18.19 7.73 -17.66
C ASP A 109 18.61 7.16 -16.29
N GLN A 110 19.68 6.37 -16.25
CA GLN A 110 20.20 5.81 -15.00
C GLN A 110 20.68 6.92 -14.04
N ALA A 111 21.35 7.94 -14.56
CA ALA A 111 21.76 9.09 -13.76
C ALA A 111 20.55 9.84 -13.19
N PHE A 112 19.54 10.12 -14.01
CA PHE A 112 18.30 10.76 -13.57
C PHE A 112 17.59 9.96 -12.47
N LEU A 113 17.39 8.66 -12.69
CA LEU A 113 16.71 7.80 -11.71
C LEU A 113 17.50 7.71 -10.40
N THR A 114 18.84 7.63 -10.46
CA THR A 114 19.69 7.64 -9.28
C THR A 114 19.54 8.94 -8.49
N GLN A 115 19.50 10.09 -9.17
CA GLN A 115 19.26 11.39 -8.55
C GLN A 115 17.88 11.51 -7.91
N THR A 116 16.90 10.79 -8.43
CA THR A 116 15.54 10.74 -7.86
C THR A 116 15.35 9.68 -6.79
N GLY A 117 16.43 9.04 -6.31
CA GLY A 117 16.42 8.15 -5.15
C GLY A 117 16.34 6.66 -5.49
N PHE A 118 16.51 6.28 -6.76
CA PHE A 118 16.67 4.87 -7.11
C PHE A 118 18.04 4.34 -6.71
N ALA A 119 18.07 3.12 -6.20
CA ALA A 119 19.29 2.39 -5.87
C ALA A 119 19.49 1.22 -6.83
N LYS A 120 20.75 0.94 -7.15
CA LYS A 120 21.12 -0.25 -7.95
C LYS A 120 20.83 -1.53 -7.16
N THR A 121 20.32 -2.54 -7.82
CA THR A 121 20.01 -3.84 -7.24
C THR A 121 19.99 -4.92 -8.32
N GLU A 122 20.08 -6.17 -7.92
CA GLU A 122 19.74 -7.30 -8.76
C GLU A 122 18.29 -7.68 -8.48
N VAL A 123 17.52 -7.91 -9.53
CA VAL A 123 16.09 -8.21 -9.43
C VAL A 123 15.74 -9.41 -10.28
N LYS A 124 14.88 -10.27 -9.73
CA LYS A 124 14.10 -11.23 -10.51
C LYS A 124 12.65 -10.77 -10.47
N TYR A 125 12.12 -10.38 -11.62
CA TYR A 125 10.73 -9.94 -11.77
C TYR A 125 10.11 -10.57 -13.01
N GLY A 126 9.20 -11.50 -12.81
CA GLY A 126 8.70 -12.35 -13.88
C GLY A 126 9.78 -13.24 -14.46
N ASP A 127 9.88 -13.22 -15.76
CA ASP A 127 10.89 -13.99 -16.51
C ASP A 127 12.21 -13.21 -16.68
N ARG A 128 12.26 -11.95 -16.20
CA ARG A 128 13.47 -11.12 -16.25
C ARG A 128 14.28 -11.26 -14.98
N THR A 129 15.58 -11.42 -15.14
CA THR A 129 16.57 -11.38 -14.06
C THR A 129 17.73 -10.52 -14.51
N GLY A 130 18.21 -9.63 -13.66
CA GLY A 130 19.38 -8.81 -13.95
C GLY A 130 19.43 -7.53 -13.15
N PRO A 131 20.45 -6.70 -13.47
CA PRO A 131 20.62 -5.42 -12.82
C PRO A 131 19.46 -4.47 -13.12
N ALA A 132 19.04 -3.76 -12.09
CA ALA A 132 17.95 -2.80 -12.18
C ALA A 132 18.15 -1.66 -11.18
N LEU A 133 17.48 -0.56 -11.44
CA LEU A 133 17.30 0.53 -10.50
C LEU A 133 15.95 0.35 -9.77
N ARG A 134 15.97 0.50 -8.46
CA ARG A 134 14.82 0.31 -7.58
C ARG A 134 14.58 1.51 -6.69
N TYR A 135 13.35 1.98 -6.67
CA TYR A 135 12.84 2.92 -5.68
C TYR A 135 11.82 2.22 -4.79
N ILE A 136 11.91 2.42 -3.48
CA ILE A 136 10.93 1.90 -2.51
C ILE A 136 10.18 3.08 -1.92
N GLY A 137 8.86 3.08 -2.09
CA GLY A 137 7.97 4.07 -1.52
C GLY A 137 7.05 3.46 -0.47
N THR A 138 6.65 4.27 0.49
CA THR A 138 5.63 3.91 1.48
C THR A 138 4.29 4.44 1.01
N ALA A 139 3.28 3.58 0.98
CA ALA A 139 1.90 3.93 0.72
C ALA A 139 1.18 4.07 2.05
N ARG A 140 0.82 5.28 2.43
CA ARG A 140 -0.01 5.58 3.61
C ARG A 140 -1.19 6.42 3.17
N GLY A 141 -2.39 5.94 3.46
CA GLY A 141 -3.58 6.61 3.00
C GLY A 141 -4.86 5.99 3.47
N LYS A 142 -5.90 6.12 2.65
CA LYS A 142 -7.23 5.62 2.98
C LYS A 142 -7.77 4.71 1.88
N ARG A 143 -8.35 3.59 2.31
CA ARG A 143 -9.07 2.65 1.46
C ARG A 143 -10.51 3.12 1.32
N TYR A 144 -11.03 3.06 0.11
CA TYR A 144 -12.40 3.45 -0.25
C TYR A 144 -13.09 2.30 -0.96
N GLU A 145 -14.41 2.20 -0.85
CA GLU A 145 -15.20 1.27 -1.65
C GLU A 145 -15.05 1.64 -3.14
N ALA A 146 -14.79 0.66 -3.98
CA ALA A 146 -14.64 0.92 -5.42
C ALA A 146 -15.95 1.49 -5.98
N GLY A 147 -15.82 2.60 -6.71
CA GLY A 147 -16.92 3.19 -7.46
C GLY A 147 -17.04 2.57 -8.85
N VAL A 148 -17.79 3.24 -9.72
CA VAL A 148 -18.18 2.78 -11.07
C VAL A 148 -17.02 2.81 -12.10
N LEU A 149 -15.78 2.53 -11.71
CA LEU A 149 -14.74 2.23 -12.70
C LEU A 149 -14.97 0.78 -13.16
N LYS A 150 -15.70 0.63 -14.26
CA LYS A 150 -15.95 -0.67 -14.86
C LYS A 150 -14.67 -1.23 -15.44
N GLU A 151 -14.56 -2.56 -15.40
CA GLU A 151 -13.57 -3.33 -16.14
C GLU A 151 -13.47 -2.81 -17.59
N GLY A 152 -12.25 -2.53 -18.09
CA GLY A 152 -12.03 -1.97 -19.42
C GLY A 152 -12.04 -0.45 -19.53
N GLU A 153 -12.33 0.28 -18.46
CA GLU A 153 -12.35 1.76 -18.45
C GLU A 153 -11.09 2.40 -17.85
N GLY A 154 -10.10 1.63 -17.54
CA GLY A 154 -8.74 2.05 -17.16
C GLY A 154 -7.73 1.42 -18.09
N VAL A 155 -6.46 1.80 -17.99
CA VAL A 155 -5.41 1.03 -18.65
C VAL A 155 -5.23 -0.25 -17.85
N ASP A 156 -5.80 -1.33 -18.35
CA ASP A 156 -5.67 -2.64 -17.77
C ASP A 156 -4.19 -3.02 -17.66
N PHE A 157 -3.78 -3.52 -16.52
CA PHE A 157 -2.56 -4.31 -16.50
C PHE A 157 -2.76 -5.48 -17.44
N SER A 158 -1.88 -5.68 -18.39
CA SER A 158 -1.93 -6.79 -19.35
C SER A 158 -2.00 -8.18 -18.66
N ARG A 159 -1.81 -8.22 -17.35
CA ARG A 159 -1.99 -9.39 -16.46
C ARG A 159 -2.52 -8.98 -15.10
N THR A 160 -3.42 -9.77 -14.56
CA THR A 160 -3.98 -9.58 -13.22
C THR A 160 -2.87 -9.55 -12.17
N ARG A 161 -2.77 -8.44 -11.48
CA ARG A 161 -1.90 -8.26 -10.30
C ARG A 161 -2.76 -8.28 -9.05
N TYR A 162 -2.17 -8.68 -7.95
CA TYR A 162 -2.88 -8.77 -6.69
C TYR A 162 -2.23 -7.91 -5.62
N LEU A 163 -3.07 -7.26 -4.83
CA LEU A 163 -2.71 -6.64 -3.58
C LEU A 163 -3.09 -7.61 -2.46
N ASN A 164 -2.13 -8.01 -1.64
CA ASN A 164 -2.40 -8.73 -0.41
C ASN A 164 -2.58 -7.71 0.71
N TYR A 165 -3.54 -7.95 1.58
CA TYR A 165 -3.77 -7.08 2.72
C TYR A 165 -4.11 -7.88 3.97
N VAL A 166 -3.86 -7.29 5.12
CA VAL A 166 -4.26 -7.80 6.43
C VAL A 166 -5.11 -6.74 7.12
N GLU A 167 -6.31 -7.13 7.51
CA GLU A 167 -7.21 -6.30 8.31
C GLU A 167 -7.05 -6.66 9.78
N GLN A 168 -6.79 -5.67 10.61
CA GLN A 168 -6.75 -5.87 12.06
C GLN A 168 -8.18 -5.79 12.61
N GLU A 169 -8.76 -6.94 12.94
CA GLU A 169 -9.98 -6.99 13.74
C GLU A 169 -9.62 -6.73 15.19
N THR A 170 -10.13 -5.65 15.75
CA THR A 170 -10.11 -5.46 17.21
C THR A 170 -11.39 -6.05 17.79
N ALA A 171 -11.33 -6.57 19.01
CA ALA A 171 -12.48 -7.18 19.71
C ALA A 171 -13.71 -6.25 19.88
N SER A 172 -13.62 -5.00 19.46
CA SER A 172 -14.68 -3.97 19.57
C SER A 172 -15.67 -3.95 18.39
N GLY A 173 -15.67 -4.96 17.52
CA GLY A 173 -16.67 -5.13 16.44
C GLY A 173 -16.08 -5.03 15.02
N PRO A 174 -16.93 -5.14 13.99
CA PRO A 174 -16.50 -5.15 12.60
C PRO A 174 -15.84 -3.85 12.19
N ALA A 175 -14.96 -3.92 11.18
CA ALA A 175 -14.33 -2.74 10.59
C ALA A 175 -15.38 -1.74 10.08
N ASP A 176 -15.05 -0.47 10.12
CA ASP A 176 -15.91 0.57 9.58
C ASP A 176 -16.10 0.35 8.08
N LYS A 177 -17.31 0.57 7.60
CA LYS A 177 -17.58 0.46 6.17
C LYS A 177 -16.74 1.47 5.41
N ALA A 178 -16.07 1.05 4.35
CA ALA A 178 -15.32 1.94 3.50
C ALA A 178 -16.23 3.00 2.88
N ALA A 179 -15.79 4.27 2.89
CA ALA A 179 -16.52 5.34 2.23
C ALA A 179 -16.46 5.16 0.70
N PRO A 180 -17.45 5.71 -0.05
CA PRO A 180 -17.37 5.73 -1.51
C PRO A 180 -16.08 6.40 -2.00
N THR A 181 -15.53 5.89 -3.11
CA THR A 181 -14.29 6.42 -3.67
C THR A 181 -14.44 7.87 -4.13
N PRO A 182 -13.42 8.72 -3.88
CA PRO A 182 -13.35 10.05 -4.49
C PRO A 182 -12.84 10.04 -5.94
N VAL A 183 -12.50 8.86 -6.47
CA VAL A 183 -12.12 8.68 -7.89
C VAL A 183 -13.37 8.67 -8.74
N GLY A 184 -13.40 9.53 -9.73
CA GLY A 184 -14.55 9.70 -10.63
C GLY A 184 -14.12 10.01 -12.05
N ARG A 185 -15.11 10.36 -12.89
CA ARG A 185 -14.88 10.82 -14.25
C ARG A 185 -15.29 12.29 -14.40
N ALA A 186 -14.48 13.06 -15.11
CA ALA A 186 -14.84 14.38 -15.60
C ALA A 186 -15.77 14.26 -16.82
N ALA A 187 -16.36 15.37 -17.22
CA ALA A 187 -17.29 15.42 -18.36
C ALA A 187 -16.64 15.00 -19.70
N ASP A 188 -15.34 15.14 -19.83
CA ASP A 188 -14.53 14.70 -21.00
C ASP A 188 -14.13 13.23 -20.94
N GLY A 189 -14.59 12.50 -19.92
CA GLY A 189 -14.26 11.08 -19.71
C GLY A 189 -12.93 10.83 -19.01
N SER A 190 -12.12 11.86 -18.70
CA SER A 190 -10.87 11.69 -17.98
C SER A 190 -11.12 11.27 -16.52
N LEU A 191 -10.16 10.49 -15.96
CA LEU A 191 -10.22 10.11 -14.55
C LEU A 191 -9.79 11.28 -13.67
N VAL A 192 -10.50 11.48 -12.57
CA VAL A 192 -10.24 12.57 -11.62
C VAL A 192 -10.29 12.05 -10.18
N LEU A 193 -9.51 12.67 -9.31
CA LEU A 193 -9.56 12.48 -7.86
C LEU A 193 -9.95 13.79 -7.20
N GLY A 194 -11.18 13.89 -6.68
CA GLY A 194 -11.68 15.13 -6.10
C GLY A 194 -11.63 16.31 -7.07
N GLY A 195 -11.82 16.06 -8.38
CA GLY A 195 -11.73 17.08 -9.44
C GLY A 195 -10.32 17.28 -10.04
N ALA A 196 -9.25 16.75 -9.43
CA ALA A 196 -7.89 16.80 -9.99
C ALA A 196 -7.67 15.68 -11.02
N PRO A 197 -7.15 15.98 -12.23
CA PRO A 197 -6.91 14.97 -13.25
C PRO A 197 -5.89 13.91 -12.79
N LEU A 198 -6.21 12.64 -13.07
CA LEU A 198 -5.34 11.49 -12.86
C LEU A 198 -4.68 11.07 -14.18
N ALA A 199 -3.42 10.66 -14.10
CA ALA A 199 -2.69 10.02 -15.20
C ALA A 199 -2.40 8.57 -14.82
N VAL A 200 -2.40 7.69 -15.82
CA VAL A 200 -2.00 6.30 -15.63
C VAL A 200 -0.49 6.22 -15.52
N VAL A 201 -0.02 5.57 -14.48
CA VAL A 201 1.37 5.15 -14.36
C VAL A 201 1.46 3.78 -15.04
N GLN A 202 1.78 3.78 -16.34
CA GLN A 202 1.98 2.53 -17.05
C GLN A 202 3.30 1.90 -16.59
N GLY A 203 3.19 0.71 -16.02
CA GLY A 203 4.29 -0.23 -16.01
C GLY A 203 4.42 -0.84 -17.41
N GLY A 204 5.63 -0.77 -17.97
CA GLY A 204 5.92 -1.31 -19.31
C GLY A 204 5.50 -2.77 -19.48
N THR A 205 5.34 -3.11 -20.73
CA THR A 205 5.15 -4.41 -21.38
C THR A 205 5.33 -5.65 -20.52
N ASP A 206 4.35 -6.51 -20.59
CA ASP A 206 4.30 -7.95 -20.32
C ASP A 206 5.52 -8.61 -19.68
N TYR A 207 5.52 -8.70 -18.37
CA TYR A 207 6.39 -9.64 -17.67
C TYR A 207 5.59 -10.49 -16.68
N SER A 208 5.48 -11.78 -16.99
CA SER A 208 4.77 -12.74 -16.18
C SER A 208 5.59 -13.19 -15.00
N CYS A 209 5.21 -12.81 -13.80
CA CYS A 209 5.45 -13.68 -12.67
C CYS A 209 4.43 -14.82 -12.71
N ARG A 210 4.86 -16.04 -13.05
CA ARG A 210 4.04 -17.22 -12.81
C ARG A 210 3.91 -17.37 -11.30
N ALA A 211 2.71 -17.15 -10.87
CA ALA A 211 2.08 -17.41 -9.61
C ALA A 211 2.86 -18.24 -8.56
N ARG A 212 3.18 -17.62 -7.48
CA ARG A 212 2.85 -17.99 -6.10
C ARG A 212 3.42 -16.86 -5.27
N LEU A 213 2.57 -15.97 -4.78
CA LEU A 213 2.91 -14.77 -4.05
C LEU A 213 3.69 -13.75 -4.92
N MET A 214 3.41 -12.45 -4.77
CA MET A 214 4.20 -11.39 -5.38
C MET A 214 5.63 -11.45 -4.84
N ASP A 215 6.40 -12.42 -5.32
CA ASP A 215 7.81 -12.54 -5.01
C ASP A 215 8.56 -11.57 -5.92
N VAL A 216 8.69 -10.35 -5.44
CA VAL A 216 9.85 -9.57 -5.84
C VAL A 216 11.01 -10.22 -5.10
N CYS A 217 11.61 -11.23 -5.72
CA CYS A 217 12.76 -11.93 -5.14
C CYS A 217 13.95 -10.98 -5.16
N PHE A 218 14.30 -10.42 -4.01
CA PHE A 218 15.54 -9.70 -3.84
C PHE A 218 16.63 -10.71 -3.43
N PHE A 219 17.70 -10.75 -4.22
CA PHE A 219 18.93 -11.40 -3.78
C PHE A 219 19.68 -10.44 -2.85
N LYS A 220 20.13 -10.98 -1.71
CA LYS A 220 21.07 -10.27 -0.83
C LYS A 220 22.45 -10.26 -1.44
#